data_16f6188208dcbe6c2f1527f514fb5ee7
#
_entry.id   16f6188208dcbe6c2f1527f514fb5ee7
#
_cell.length_a   1.000
_cell.length_b   1.000
_cell.length_c   1.000
_cell.angle_alpha   90.00
_cell.angle_beta   90.00
_cell.angle_gamma   90.00
#
_symmetry.space_group_name_H-M   'P 1'
#
loop_
_entity.id
_entity.type
_entity.pdbx_description
1 polymer ?
#
loop_
_entity_poly.entity_id
_entity_poly.type
_entity_poly.pdbx_seq_one_letter_code
_entity_poly.pdbx_strand_id
1 'polypeptide(L)'
;TVIGQVQRPGPIMLTGERKYDIVDCIALAGGTTRLASNTIEYTHRGETRKLSYDKIKNEKDPAKRIYVEAGDIIEVKETWM
;
A
#
# COMPACT_ATOMS: atom_id res chain seq x y z
N THR A 1 2.01 6.96 4.94
CA THR A 1 1.75 7.79 3.74
C THR A 1 1.53 6.89 2.54
N VAL A 2 0.48 7.16 1.80
CA VAL A 2 0.17 6.48 0.55
C VAL A 2 0.21 7.52 -0.57
N ILE A 3 0.99 7.25 -1.60
CA ILE A 3 1.19 8.18 -2.72
C ILE A 3 1.01 7.44 -4.05
N GLY A 4 1.08 8.18 -5.14
CA GLY A 4 0.93 7.64 -6.49
C GLY A 4 -0.52 7.53 -6.90
N GLN A 5 -0.86 6.42 -7.57
CA GLN A 5 -2.16 6.26 -8.21
C GLN A 5 -3.22 5.72 -7.25
N VAL A 6 -3.55 6.53 -6.25
CA VAL A 6 -4.66 6.30 -5.33
C VAL A 6 -5.59 7.51 -5.35
N GLN A 7 -6.83 7.32 -4.92
CA GLN A 7 -7.85 8.38 -5.00
C GLN A 7 -7.53 9.57 -4.11
N ARG A 8 -6.97 9.33 -2.91
CA ARG A 8 -6.62 10.38 -1.95
C ARG A 8 -5.20 10.17 -1.45
N PRO A 9 -4.18 10.58 -2.24
CA PRO A 9 -2.78 10.46 -1.80
C PRO A 9 -2.53 11.35 -0.59
N GLY A 10 -1.65 10.90 0.27
CA GLY A 10 -1.25 11.65 1.45
C GLY A 10 -1.06 10.79 2.67
N PRO A 11 -0.90 11.41 3.83
CA PRO A 11 -0.78 10.67 5.07
C PRO A 11 -2.09 9.96 5.42
N ILE A 12 -1.97 8.77 6.02
CA ILE A 12 -3.12 8.06 6.56
C ILE A 12 -2.91 7.90 8.06
N MET A 13 -4.01 7.92 8.79
CA MET A 13 -3.96 7.77 10.23
C MET A 13 -4.15 6.29 10.59
N LEU A 14 -3.13 5.73 11.25
CA LEU A 14 -3.19 4.37 11.76
C LEU A 14 -3.56 4.43 13.23
N THR A 15 -4.64 3.76 13.62
CA THR A 15 -4.98 3.67 15.03
C THR A 15 -4.18 2.55 15.67
N GLY A 16 -3.85 2.68 16.95
CA GLY A 16 -3.10 1.64 17.66
C GLY A 16 -3.91 0.39 17.99
N GLU A 17 -5.20 0.38 17.66
CA GLU A 17 -6.12 -0.69 18.05
C GLU A 17 -6.15 -1.87 17.09
N ARG A 18 -5.64 -1.70 15.88
CA ARG A 18 -5.60 -2.79 14.91
C ARG A 18 -4.37 -2.67 14.03
N LYS A 19 -4.03 -3.78 13.38
CA LYS A 19 -2.97 -3.80 12.37
C LYS A 19 -3.57 -3.53 11.00
N TYR A 20 -2.85 -2.73 10.22
CA TYR A 20 -3.22 -2.40 8.85
C TYR A 20 -2.18 -2.98 7.90
N ASP A 21 -2.62 -3.78 6.93
CA ASP A 21 -1.72 -4.23 5.88
C ASP A 21 -1.70 -3.20 4.74
N ILE A 22 -0.91 -3.47 3.70
CA ILE A 22 -0.80 -2.55 2.58
C ILE A 22 -2.15 -2.37 1.87
N VAL A 23 -2.92 -3.43 1.73
CA VAL A 23 -4.25 -3.35 1.09
C VAL A 23 -5.20 -2.47 1.90
N ASP A 24 -5.19 -2.62 3.23
CA ASP A 24 -5.99 -1.76 4.11
C ASP A 24 -5.61 -0.28 3.94
N CYS A 25 -4.33 0.01 3.86
CA CYS A 25 -3.85 1.38 3.71
C CYS A 25 -4.26 1.98 2.37
N ILE A 26 -4.20 1.20 1.30
CA ILE A 26 -4.66 1.65 -0.01
C ILE A 26 -6.17 1.92 0.02
N ALA A 27 -6.94 1.07 0.71
CA ALA A 27 -8.38 1.28 0.87
C ALA A 27 -8.66 2.57 1.65
N LEU A 28 -7.89 2.87 2.70
CA LEU A 28 -8.02 4.13 3.44
C LEU A 28 -7.72 5.34 2.56
N ALA A 29 -6.87 5.19 1.55
CA ALA A 29 -6.59 6.23 0.57
C ALA A 29 -7.64 6.27 -0.56
N GLY A 30 -8.74 5.58 -0.41
CA GLY A 30 -9.85 5.58 -1.36
C GLY A 30 -9.74 4.57 -2.49
N GLY A 31 -8.75 3.68 -2.43
CA GLY A 31 -8.48 2.69 -3.47
C GLY A 31 -7.62 3.24 -4.58
N THR A 32 -7.28 2.39 -5.54
CA THR A 32 -6.44 2.77 -6.67
C THR A 32 -7.23 3.51 -7.74
N THR A 33 -6.53 4.27 -8.57
CA THR A 33 -7.13 4.89 -9.75
C THR A 33 -7.05 3.91 -10.91
N ARG A 34 -7.72 4.23 -12.02
CA ARG A 34 -7.65 3.40 -13.22
C ARG A 34 -6.31 3.49 -13.94
N LEU A 35 -5.44 4.44 -13.57
CA LEU A 35 -4.09 4.53 -14.11
C LEU A 35 -3.08 3.73 -13.30
N ALA A 36 -3.51 3.11 -12.21
CA ALA A 36 -2.64 2.32 -11.35
C ALA A 36 -2.16 1.06 -12.06
N SER A 37 -0.86 0.80 -11.93
CA SER A 37 -0.29 -0.48 -12.34
C SER A 37 -0.42 -1.49 -11.19
N ASN A 38 0.00 -2.71 -11.46
CA ASN A 38 0.05 -3.75 -10.43
C ASN A 38 1.29 -3.63 -9.53
N THR A 39 2.15 -2.66 -9.77
CA THR A 39 3.40 -2.49 -9.03
C THR A 39 3.23 -1.51 -7.88
N ILE A 40 3.60 -1.96 -6.69
CA ILE A 40 3.63 -1.15 -5.49
C ILE A 40 5.07 -1.10 -4.99
N GLU A 41 5.53 0.09 -4.62
CA GLU A 41 6.80 0.25 -3.92
C GLU A 41 6.50 0.56 -2.47
N TYR A 42 6.97 -0.30 -1.59
CA TYR A 42 6.77 -0.18 -0.15
C TYR A 42 8.11 0.14 0.51
N THR A 43 8.17 1.27 1.21
CA THR A 43 9.37 1.72 1.90
C THR A 43 9.14 1.65 3.41
N HIS A 44 10.00 0.89 4.07
CA HIS A 44 9.98 0.71 5.51
C HIS A 44 11.41 0.89 6.03
N ARG A 45 11.57 1.86 6.93
CA ARG A 45 12.88 2.16 7.54
C ARG A 45 14.01 2.33 6.52
N GLY A 46 13.70 3.04 5.44
CA GLY A 46 14.68 3.33 4.39
C GLY A 46 14.87 2.23 3.35
N GLU A 47 14.25 1.08 3.52
CA GLU A 47 14.32 -0.01 2.55
C GLU A 47 13.07 -0.03 1.69
N THR A 48 13.25 -0.05 0.37
CA THR A 48 12.16 -0.08 -0.58
C THR A 48 12.07 -1.44 -1.26
N ARG A 49 10.86 -2.00 -1.28
CA ARG A 49 10.56 -3.28 -1.91
C ARG A 49 9.50 -3.08 -2.98
N LYS A 50 9.68 -3.76 -4.10
CA LYS A 50 8.64 -3.81 -5.14
C LYS A 50 7.73 -5.00 -4.89
N LEU A 51 6.44 -4.77 -4.91
CA LEU A 51 5.43 -5.77 -4.61
C LEU A 51 4.40 -5.82 -5.73
N SER A 52 3.80 -6.99 -5.92
CA SER A 52 2.67 -7.16 -6.83
C SER A 52 1.37 -6.95 -6.05
N TYR A 53 0.56 -5.98 -6.46
CA TYR A 53 -0.70 -5.69 -5.79
C TYR A 53 -1.65 -6.90 -5.82
N ASP A 54 -1.71 -7.60 -6.96
CA ASP A 54 -2.54 -8.80 -7.07
C ASP A 54 -2.14 -9.88 -6.07
N LYS A 55 -0.84 -10.08 -5.88
CA LYS A 55 -0.36 -11.08 -4.94
C LYS A 55 -0.69 -10.72 -3.51
N ILE A 56 -0.47 -9.48 -3.12
CA ILE A 56 -0.75 -9.07 -1.74
C ILE A 56 -2.25 -9.01 -1.46
N LYS A 57 -3.05 -8.60 -2.44
CA LYS A 57 -4.50 -8.52 -2.30
C LYS A 57 -5.12 -9.90 -2.14
N ASN A 58 -4.56 -10.92 -2.78
CA ASN A 58 -5.08 -12.28 -2.74
C ASN A 58 -4.45 -13.16 -1.66
N GLU A 59 -3.53 -12.61 -0.86
CA GLU A 59 -2.90 -13.36 0.22
C GLU A 59 -3.90 -13.61 1.35
N LYS A 60 -4.18 -14.86 1.62
CA LYS A 60 -5.15 -15.27 2.62
C LYS A 60 -4.53 -15.61 3.97
N ASP A 61 -3.21 -15.83 4.00
CA ASP A 61 -2.50 -16.17 5.24
C ASP A 61 -2.09 -14.89 5.96
N PRO A 62 -2.66 -14.60 7.14
CA PRO A 62 -2.30 -13.38 7.87
C PRO A 62 -0.82 -13.29 8.21
N ALA A 63 -0.13 -14.43 8.36
CA ALA A 63 1.29 -14.44 8.67
C ALA A 63 2.15 -13.99 7.50
N LYS A 64 1.62 -13.99 6.27
CA LYS A 64 2.33 -13.54 5.06
C LYS A 64 1.98 -12.12 4.65
N ARG A 65 1.04 -11.48 5.34
CA ARG A 65 0.67 -10.10 5.05
C ARG A 65 1.74 -9.15 5.56
N ILE A 66 1.92 -8.05 4.82
CA ILE A 66 2.86 -7.01 5.22
C ILE A 66 2.08 -5.92 5.95
N TYR A 67 2.31 -5.83 7.25
CA TYR A 67 1.64 -4.84 8.09
C TYR A 67 2.44 -3.54 8.12
N VAL A 68 1.74 -2.43 7.94
CA VAL A 68 2.32 -1.11 7.80
C VAL A 68 2.51 -0.48 9.18
N GLU A 69 3.64 0.18 9.38
CA GLU A 69 3.92 0.94 10.59
C GLU A 69 3.93 2.44 10.28
N ALA A 70 3.76 3.24 11.32
CA ALA A 70 3.82 4.69 11.17
C ALA A 70 5.16 5.10 10.54
N GLY A 71 5.10 5.98 9.55
CA GLY A 71 6.28 6.42 8.83
C GLY A 71 6.59 5.65 7.56
N ASP A 72 5.92 4.52 7.33
CA ASP A 72 6.09 3.75 6.10
C ASP A 72 5.47 4.50 4.92
N ILE A 73 6.01 4.27 3.73
CA ILE A 73 5.53 4.87 2.50
C ILE A 73 5.08 3.78 1.54
N ILE A 74 3.88 3.92 1.01
CA ILE A 74 3.34 3.03 -0.01
C ILE A 74 3.12 3.85 -1.26
N GLU A 75 3.76 3.47 -2.36
CA GLU A 75 3.57 4.15 -3.65
C GLU A 75 2.95 3.18 -4.64
N VAL A 76 1.77 3.54 -5.15
CA VAL A 76 1.13 2.78 -6.24
C VAL A 76 1.61 3.38 -7.55
N LYS A 77 2.34 2.60 -8.32
CA LYS A 77 2.96 3.09 -9.55
C LYS A 77 1.93 3.26 -10.66
N GLU A 78 2.23 4.14 -11.59
CA GLU A 78 1.38 4.39 -12.74
C GLU A 78 1.65 3.37 -13.84
N THR A 79 0.60 3.03 -14.58
CA THR A 79 0.73 2.18 -15.75
C THR A 79 1.31 3.00 -16.90
N TRP A 80 2.37 2.50 -17.53
CA TRP A 80 2.96 3.08 -18.73
C TRP A 80 2.56 2.26 -19.94
N MET A 81 2.14 2.94 -20.98
CA MET A 81 1.76 2.30 -22.23
C MET A 81 2.66 2.75 -23.37
#